data_7d42e71d51e47599bc1277a1a8106b8e
#
_entry.id   7d42e71d51e47599bc1277a1a8106b8e
#
_cell.length_a   1.000
_cell.length_b   1.000
_cell.length_c   1.000
_cell.angle_alpha   90.00
_cell.angle_beta   90.00
_cell.angle_gamma   90.00
#
_symmetry.space_group_name_H-M   'P 1'
#
loop_
_entity.id
_entity.type
_entity.pdbx_description
1 polymer ?
#
loop_
_entity_poly.entity_id
_entity_poly.type
_entity_poly.pdbx_seq_one_letter_code
_entity_poly.pdbx_strand_id
1 'polypeptide(L)'
;DWSQYLPEAPAVTLRSKKALRPHQQSALNATLTGFARESRGKLIMACGTGKTFTSLKIAEAYAGAGKRVLFLVPSLSLLSQTLTEWTQESATPLHSFAVCSDSDVGKKKGADDFEMQVHELRYPATTDPARLAQEMGKRHDDAHMSVVFSTYHSIDTISTAQKEHGLPAFDLIVCDEAHRTTGATFGDDDESNFVKVHDAGFIQATKRLYMTATPRIYGDNAKAKAESDNVALCSMDDPLLYGPELYVINFSEAVRIGLLCDYKVVVLAIEE
;
A
#
# COMPACT_ATOMS: atom_id res chain seq x y z
N ASP A 1 -2.37 -29.96 35.58
CA ASP A 1 -3.35 -28.88 35.51
C ASP A 1 -2.65 -27.55 35.86
N TRP A 2 -2.46 -26.68 34.85
CA TRP A 2 -1.77 -25.40 35.00
C TRP A 2 -2.64 -24.34 35.64
N SER A 3 -3.97 -24.54 35.75
CA SER A 3 -4.91 -23.55 36.26
C SER A 3 -4.63 -23.16 37.73
N GLN A 4 -4.02 -24.04 38.51
CA GLN A 4 -3.65 -23.76 39.91
C GLN A 4 -2.38 -22.90 40.08
N TYR A 5 -1.62 -22.67 39.01
CA TYR A 5 -0.39 -21.84 38.99
C TYR A 5 -0.57 -20.50 38.33
N LEU A 6 -1.73 -20.28 37.70
CA LEU A 6 -2.05 -18.96 37.15
C LEU A 6 -2.82 -18.20 38.21
N PRO A 7 -2.22 -17.16 38.85
CA PRO A 7 -3.04 -16.21 39.62
C PRO A 7 -4.11 -15.70 38.67
N GLU A 8 -5.31 -15.40 39.17
CA GLU A 8 -6.43 -14.87 38.39
C GLU A 8 -5.86 -13.81 37.41
N ALA A 9 -5.79 -14.18 36.13
CA ALA A 9 -5.22 -13.30 35.14
C ALA A 9 -6.09 -12.03 35.15
N PRO A 10 -5.51 -10.85 35.36
CA PRO A 10 -6.29 -9.63 35.35
C PRO A 10 -7.08 -9.61 34.05
N ALA A 11 -8.37 -9.28 34.12
CA ALA A 11 -9.25 -9.23 32.95
C ALA A 11 -8.57 -8.36 31.89
N VAL A 12 -8.12 -8.97 30.80
CA VAL A 12 -7.44 -8.27 29.71
C VAL A 12 -8.47 -7.37 29.06
N THR A 13 -8.43 -6.09 29.40
CA THR A 13 -9.27 -5.09 28.73
C THR A 13 -8.69 -4.87 27.35
N LEU A 14 -9.36 -5.39 26.33
CA LEU A 14 -8.98 -5.13 24.95
C LEU A 14 -9.09 -3.63 24.66
N ARG A 15 -8.04 -3.08 24.08
CA ARG A 15 -8.06 -1.68 23.62
C ARG A 15 -9.15 -1.51 22.57
N SER A 16 -9.95 -0.45 22.67
CA SER A 16 -10.91 -0.09 21.64
C SER A 16 -10.19 0.23 20.32
N LYS A 17 -10.76 -0.21 19.20
CA LYS A 17 -10.27 0.11 17.88
C LYS A 17 -10.30 1.61 17.62
N LYS A 18 -9.39 2.09 16.78
CA LYS A 18 -9.33 3.51 16.39
C LYS A 18 -10.61 3.92 15.66
N ALA A 19 -11.07 5.14 15.91
CA ALA A 19 -12.12 5.80 15.14
C ALA A 19 -11.50 6.72 14.08
N LEU A 20 -12.19 6.89 12.94
CA LEU A 20 -11.78 7.84 11.92
C LEU A 20 -11.82 9.28 12.45
N ARG A 21 -10.77 10.03 12.22
CA ARG A 21 -10.73 11.48 12.42
C ARG A 21 -11.48 12.19 11.29
N PRO A 22 -11.94 13.44 11.46
CA PRO A 22 -12.73 14.15 10.43
C PRO A 22 -12.10 14.16 9.03
N HIS A 23 -10.80 14.42 8.92
CA HIS A 23 -10.09 14.42 7.64
C HIS A 23 -10.02 13.02 7.01
N GLN A 24 -9.90 11.97 7.80
CA GLN A 24 -9.89 10.58 7.33
C GLN A 24 -11.30 10.16 6.85
N GLN A 25 -12.35 10.60 7.56
CA GLN A 25 -13.73 10.40 7.09
C GLN A 25 -13.99 11.12 5.77
N SER A 26 -13.48 12.34 5.62
CA SER A 26 -13.58 13.08 4.36
C SER A 26 -12.83 12.36 3.23
N ALA A 27 -11.64 11.83 3.49
CA ALA A 27 -10.86 11.05 2.54
C ALA A 27 -11.59 9.76 2.12
N LEU A 28 -12.17 9.04 3.07
CA LEU A 28 -12.99 7.85 2.81
C LEU A 28 -14.17 8.20 1.89
N ASN A 29 -14.97 9.20 2.24
CA ASN A 29 -16.16 9.59 1.49
C ASN A 29 -15.79 10.06 0.06
N ALA A 30 -14.74 10.86 -0.09
CA ALA A 30 -14.26 11.33 -1.36
C ALA A 30 -13.76 10.17 -2.26
N THR A 31 -13.04 9.21 -1.67
CA THR A 31 -12.56 8.04 -2.40
C THR A 31 -13.72 7.16 -2.89
N LEU A 32 -14.71 6.88 -2.05
CA LEU A 32 -15.88 6.09 -2.45
C LEU A 32 -16.70 6.79 -3.55
N THR A 33 -16.86 8.11 -3.43
CA THR A 33 -17.56 8.92 -4.44
C THR A 33 -16.79 8.89 -5.77
N GLY A 34 -15.47 9.03 -5.74
CA GLY A 34 -14.63 8.95 -6.93
C GLY A 34 -14.67 7.57 -7.57
N PHE A 35 -14.58 6.52 -6.80
CA PHE A 35 -14.63 5.14 -7.29
C PHE A 35 -15.98 4.73 -7.90
N ALA A 36 -17.04 5.47 -7.65
CA ALA A 36 -18.30 5.26 -8.37
C ALA A 36 -18.18 5.56 -9.87
N ARG A 37 -17.22 6.41 -10.27
CA ARG A 37 -17.03 6.86 -11.67
C ARG A 37 -15.68 6.42 -12.25
N GLU A 38 -14.65 6.34 -11.41
CA GLU A 38 -13.27 6.13 -11.80
C GLU A 38 -12.78 4.73 -11.40
N SER A 39 -11.96 4.10 -12.24
CA SER A 39 -11.31 2.82 -11.90
C SER A 39 -10.00 3.03 -11.11
N ARG A 40 -9.47 4.24 -11.10
CA ARG A 40 -8.20 4.62 -10.48
C ARG A 40 -8.33 5.97 -9.80
N GLY A 41 -7.49 6.23 -8.79
CA GLY A 41 -7.43 7.56 -8.19
C GLY A 41 -6.33 7.71 -7.17
N LYS A 42 -5.99 8.96 -6.90
CA LYS A 42 -4.92 9.35 -5.98
C LYS A 42 -5.48 9.82 -4.65
N LEU A 43 -4.90 9.31 -3.57
CA LEU A 43 -5.11 9.76 -2.20
C LEU A 43 -3.82 10.42 -1.70
N ILE A 44 -3.79 11.74 -1.69
CA ILE A 44 -2.62 12.51 -1.28
C ILE A 44 -2.81 12.98 0.14
N MET A 45 -2.05 12.40 1.07
CA MET A 45 -2.14 12.71 2.49
C MET A 45 -0.75 12.89 3.08
N ALA A 46 -0.49 13.99 3.76
CA ALA A 46 0.79 14.27 4.40
C ALA A 46 1.21 13.14 5.37
N CYS A 47 2.52 12.98 5.58
CA CYS A 47 3.04 12.03 6.55
C CYS A 47 2.46 12.33 7.94
N GLY A 48 2.16 11.30 8.73
CA GLY A 48 1.58 11.45 10.07
C GLY A 48 0.07 11.69 10.14
N THR A 49 -0.63 11.86 9.00
CA THR A 49 -2.08 12.05 8.96
C THR A 49 -2.88 10.73 9.00
N GLY A 50 -2.19 9.58 9.04
CA GLY A 50 -2.80 8.26 9.21
C GLY A 50 -3.29 7.61 7.91
N LYS A 51 -2.50 7.70 6.83
CA LYS A 51 -2.77 7.06 5.53
C LYS A 51 -3.12 5.57 5.65
N THR A 52 -2.31 4.80 6.38
CA THR A 52 -2.47 3.34 6.54
C THR A 52 -3.82 2.97 7.15
N PHE A 53 -4.24 3.68 8.20
CA PHE A 53 -5.55 3.46 8.82
C PHE A 53 -6.70 3.92 7.90
N THR A 54 -6.52 5.04 7.20
CA THR A 54 -7.52 5.53 6.23
C THR A 54 -7.72 4.53 5.10
N SER A 55 -6.63 3.93 4.58
CA SER A 55 -6.70 2.91 3.52
C SER A 55 -7.40 1.64 3.97
N LEU A 56 -7.20 1.21 5.23
CA LEU A 56 -7.97 0.12 5.81
C LEU A 56 -9.47 0.41 5.76
N LYS A 57 -9.89 1.60 6.22
CA LYS A 57 -11.32 1.95 6.23
C LYS A 57 -11.91 2.12 4.83
N ILE A 58 -11.11 2.56 3.86
CA ILE A 58 -11.51 2.57 2.44
C ILE A 58 -11.68 1.13 1.92
N ALA A 59 -10.73 0.22 2.23
CA ALA A 59 -10.82 -1.17 1.81
C ALA A 59 -12.03 -1.87 2.44
N GLU A 60 -12.31 -1.65 3.72
CA GLU A 60 -13.50 -2.19 4.39
C GLU A 60 -14.80 -1.68 3.78
N ALA A 61 -14.89 -0.38 3.48
CA ALA A 61 -16.09 0.22 2.94
C ALA A 61 -16.32 -0.08 1.46
N TYR A 62 -15.26 -0.23 0.67
CA TYR A 62 -15.34 -0.51 -0.76
C TYR A 62 -15.41 -2.01 -1.06
N ALA A 63 -14.49 -2.79 -0.50
CA ALA A 63 -14.41 -4.23 -0.70
C ALA A 63 -15.18 -4.98 0.41
N GLY A 64 -14.69 -4.93 1.63
CA GLY A 64 -15.35 -5.59 2.75
C GLY A 64 -15.24 -7.12 2.73
N ALA A 65 -16.14 -7.78 3.46
CA ALA A 65 -16.18 -9.23 3.56
C ALA A 65 -16.51 -9.88 2.19
N GLY A 66 -15.95 -11.07 1.94
CA GLY A 66 -16.13 -11.80 0.68
C GLY A 66 -15.31 -11.24 -0.49
N LYS A 67 -14.47 -10.23 -0.27
CA LYS A 67 -13.70 -9.54 -1.32
C LYS A 67 -12.19 -9.70 -1.14
N ARG A 68 -11.47 -9.42 -2.23
CA ARG A 68 -10.01 -9.57 -2.31
C ARG A 68 -9.34 -8.22 -2.48
N VAL A 69 -8.35 -7.95 -1.63
CA VAL A 69 -7.57 -6.71 -1.66
C VAL A 69 -6.09 -7.05 -1.81
N LEU A 70 -5.38 -6.30 -2.64
CA LEU A 70 -3.93 -6.31 -2.73
C LEU A 70 -3.40 -5.00 -2.15
N PHE A 71 -2.49 -5.10 -1.19
CA PHE A 71 -1.79 -3.95 -0.61
C PHE A 71 -0.31 -4.02 -0.96
N LEU A 72 0.18 -3.03 -1.70
CA LEU A 72 1.56 -2.95 -2.17
C LEU A 72 2.35 -1.89 -1.40
N VAL A 73 3.53 -2.28 -0.94
CA VAL A 73 4.47 -1.41 -0.19
C VAL A 73 5.88 -1.51 -0.79
N PRO A 74 6.73 -0.48 -0.58
CA PRO A 74 8.08 -0.49 -1.12
C PRO A 74 9.11 -1.28 -0.29
N SER A 75 8.82 -1.66 0.96
CA SER A 75 9.78 -2.34 1.84
C SER A 75 9.12 -3.32 2.81
N LEU A 76 9.92 -4.27 3.33
CA LEU A 76 9.47 -5.27 4.32
C LEU A 76 9.04 -4.62 5.64
N SER A 77 9.73 -3.58 6.09
CA SER A 77 9.36 -2.86 7.32
C SER A 77 7.97 -2.22 7.21
N LEU A 78 7.65 -1.59 6.08
CA LEU A 78 6.32 -1.06 5.81
C LEU A 78 5.28 -2.17 5.66
N LEU A 79 5.64 -3.33 5.09
CA LEU A 79 4.75 -4.48 4.99
C LEU A 79 4.36 -4.98 6.39
N SER A 80 5.33 -5.20 7.26
CA SER A 80 5.10 -5.64 8.64
C SER A 80 4.26 -4.64 9.44
N GLN A 81 4.58 -3.34 9.31
CA GLN A 81 3.83 -2.27 9.98
C GLN A 81 2.37 -2.23 9.51
N THR A 82 2.15 -2.25 8.20
CA THR A 82 0.80 -2.17 7.62
C THR A 82 -0.03 -3.38 7.97
N LEU A 83 0.54 -4.58 7.82
CA LEU A 83 -0.13 -5.83 8.15
C LEU A 83 -0.52 -5.87 9.64
N THR A 84 0.37 -5.42 10.53
CA THR A 84 0.10 -5.33 11.97
C THR A 84 -1.04 -4.33 12.25
N GLU A 85 -0.99 -3.13 11.69
CA GLU A 85 -2.02 -2.10 11.91
C GLU A 85 -3.38 -2.56 11.36
N TRP A 86 -3.42 -3.12 10.15
CA TRP A 86 -4.67 -3.61 9.57
C TRP A 86 -5.27 -4.75 10.38
N THR A 87 -4.45 -5.71 10.84
CA THR A 87 -4.93 -6.82 11.67
C THR A 87 -5.49 -6.35 13.01
N GLN A 88 -4.87 -5.34 13.62
CA GLN A 88 -5.30 -4.80 14.91
C GLN A 88 -6.55 -3.92 14.82
N GLU A 89 -6.68 -3.14 13.76
CA GLU A 89 -7.69 -2.08 13.65
C GLU A 89 -8.85 -2.42 12.70
N SER A 90 -8.78 -3.55 11.97
CA SER A 90 -9.84 -3.96 11.06
C SER A 90 -11.13 -4.29 11.81
N ALA A 91 -12.25 -3.72 11.37
CA ALA A 91 -13.59 -4.09 11.85
C ALA A 91 -14.11 -5.34 11.13
N THR A 92 -13.78 -5.50 9.85
CA THR A 92 -14.04 -6.71 9.07
C THR A 92 -12.95 -7.75 9.37
N PRO A 93 -13.28 -9.00 9.71
CA PRO A 93 -12.28 -10.05 9.89
C PRO A 93 -11.41 -10.21 8.63
N LEU A 94 -10.11 -10.47 8.82
CA LEU A 94 -9.16 -10.58 7.72
C LEU A 94 -8.60 -12.00 7.56
N HIS A 95 -8.50 -12.45 6.31
CA HIS A 95 -7.55 -13.47 5.89
C HIS A 95 -6.34 -12.78 5.28
N SER A 96 -5.24 -12.73 6.03
CA SER A 96 -4.01 -12.05 5.63
C SER A 96 -3.02 -13.03 5.01
N PHE A 97 -2.41 -12.62 3.88
CA PHE A 97 -1.37 -13.34 3.16
C PHE A 97 -0.21 -12.39 2.91
N ALA A 98 1.03 -12.82 3.16
CA ALA A 98 2.22 -12.02 2.91
C ALA A 98 2.99 -12.58 1.70
N VAL A 99 3.37 -11.71 0.77
CA VAL A 99 4.16 -12.05 -0.43
C VAL A 99 5.39 -11.16 -0.47
N CYS A 100 6.54 -11.72 -0.17
CA CYS A 100 7.82 -11.01 -0.19
C CYS A 100 8.97 -12.02 -0.24
N SER A 101 10.15 -11.59 -0.68
CA SER A 101 11.37 -12.39 -0.77
C SER A 101 12.51 -11.77 0.04
N ASP A 102 13.47 -12.59 0.48
CA ASP A 102 14.68 -12.12 1.16
C ASP A 102 15.59 -11.27 0.26
N SER A 103 15.46 -11.39 -1.06
CA SER A 103 16.20 -10.56 -2.03
C SER A 103 15.79 -9.07 -2.00
N ASP A 104 14.66 -8.76 -1.35
CA ASP A 104 14.23 -7.37 -1.12
C ASP A 104 15.12 -6.66 -0.08
N VAL A 105 16.00 -7.41 0.59
CA VAL A 105 16.89 -7.02 1.68
C VAL A 105 18.27 -6.69 1.15
N GLY A 106 18.58 -6.01 0.16
CA GLY A 106 20.02 -5.91 -0.17
C GLY A 106 20.49 -4.90 -1.22
N LYS A 107 19.58 -4.19 -1.86
CA LYS A 107 19.96 -3.36 -3.00
C LYS A 107 19.73 -1.87 -2.77
N LYS A 108 20.61 -1.24 -2.08
CA LYS A 108 20.90 0.18 -1.81
C LYS A 108 20.74 0.54 -0.34
N LYS A 109 21.85 0.63 0.34
CA LYS A 109 21.97 1.18 1.69
C LYS A 109 21.64 2.68 1.67
N GLY A 110 20.41 3.02 2.06
CA GLY A 110 20.13 4.33 2.62
C GLY A 110 20.39 4.23 4.13
N ALA A 111 20.96 5.26 4.74
CA ALA A 111 21.44 5.25 6.13
C ALA A 111 20.35 5.04 7.21
N ASP A 112 19.09 4.91 6.87
CA ASP A 112 17.93 4.85 7.78
C ASP A 112 17.04 3.60 7.63
N ASP A 113 17.41 2.62 6.80
CA ASP A 113 16.61 1.39 6.67
C ASP A 113 17.05 0.36 7.71
N PHE A 114 16.19 0.15 8.69
CA PHE A 114 16.27 -1.00 9.61
C PHE A 114 16.04 -2.28 8.77
N GLU A 115 17.09 -3.08 8.56
CA GLU A 115 17.02 -4.33 7.80
C GLU A 115 16.13 -5.34 8.55
N MET A 116 14.87 -5.46 8.15
CA MET A 116 13.98 -6.52 8.60
C MET A 116 14.13 -7.73 7.67
N GLN A 117 14.33 -8.91 8.25
CA GLN A 117 14.39 -10.16 7.49
C GLN A 117 12.99 -10.78 7.37
N VAL A 118 12.72 -11.53 6.28
CA VAL A 118 11.41 -12.20 6.07
C VAL A 118 11.02 -13.12 7.23
N HIS A 119 11.99 -13.77 7.87
CA HIS A 119 11.73 -14.64 9.03
C HIS A 119 11.32 -13.86 10.30
N GLU A 120 11.54 -12.55 10.35
CA GLU A 120 11.09 -11.67 11.44
C GLU A 120 9.62 -11.24 11.27
N LEU A 121 9.01 -11.50 10.10
CA LEU A 121 7.59 -11.28 9.91
C LEU A 121 6.78 -12.20 10.84
N ARG A 122 5.84 -11.62 11.55
CA ARG A 122 4.91 -12.37 12.42
C ARG A 122 3.97 -13.31 11.66
N TYR A 123 3.95 -13.22 10.35
CA TYR A 123 3.09 -13.98 9.44
C TYR A 123 3.94 -14.73 8.42
N PRO A 124 3.59 -15.98 8.09
CA PRO A 124 4.29 -16.73 7.08
C PRO A 124 4.15 -16.05 5.72
N ALA A 125 5.30 -15.76 5.10
CA ALA A 125 5.38 -15.22 3.76
C ALA A 125 5.61 -16.32 2.72
N THR A 126 5.20 -16.08 1.48
CA THR A 126 5.47 -16.97 0.35
C THR A 126 5.95 -16.19 -0.87
N THR A 127 6.79 -16.83 -1.67
CA THR A 127 7.16 -16.40 -3.02
C THR A 127 6.67 -17.39 -4.09
N ASP A 128 5.92 -18.42 -3.67
CA ASP A 128 5.36 -19.44 -4.55
C ASP A 128 3.96 -19.03 -5.03
N PRO A 129 3.79 -18.76 -6.34
CA PRO A 129 2.51 -18.34 -6.91
C PRO A 129 1.40 -19.39 -6.77
N ALA A 130 1.75 -20.68 -6.92
CA ALA A 130 0.78 -21.77 -6.83
C ALA A 130 0.27 -21.90 -5.39
N ARG A 131 1.17 -21.82 -4.41
CA ARG A 131 0.83 -21.84 -3.00
C ARG A 131 -0.04 -20.65 -2.60
N LEU A 132 0.27 -19.45 -3.08
CA LEU A 132 -0.54 -18.25 -2.83
C LEU A 132 -1.98 -18.46 -3.33
N ALA A 133 -2.14 -18.88 -4.59
CA ALA A 133 -3.46 -19.12 -5.17
C ALA A 133 -4.24 -20.21 -4.41
N GLN A 134 -3.58 -21.31 -4.06
CA GLN A 134 -4.19 -22.40 -3.31
C GLN A 134 -4.64 -21.96 -1.91
N GLU A 135 -3.78 -21.30 -1.14
CA GLU A 135 -4.12 -20.87 0.22
C GLU A 135 -5.20 -19.80 0.23
N MET A 136 -5.18 -18.87 -0.73
CA MET A 136 -6.27 -17.90 -0.89
C MET A 136 -7.59 -18.58 -1.25
N GLY A 137 -7.56 -19.56 -2.15
CA GLY A 137 -8.77 -20.32 -2.53
C GLY A 137 -9.35 -21.11 -1.37
N LYS A 138 -8.50 -21.77 -0.55
CA LYS A 138 -8.95 -22.55 0.62
C LYS A 138 -9.55 -21.69 1.73
N ARG A 139 -9.03 -20.48 1.95
CA ARG A 139 -9.41 -19.63 3.08
C ARG A 139 -10.45 -18.58 2.72
N HIS A 140 -10.70 -18.36 1.43
CA HIS A 140 -11.68 -17.36 0.99
C HIS A 140 -13.10 -17.76 1.37
N ASP A 141 -13.80 -16.86 2.04
CA ASP A 141 -15.20 -17.00 2.46
C ASP A 141 -15.92 -15.64 2.45
N ASP A 142 -17.22 -15.65 2.70
CA ASP A 142 -18.06 -14.44 2.69
C ASP A 142 -18.00 -13.64 4.02
N ALA A 143 -17.31 -14.14 5.04
CA ALA A 143 -17.21 -13.48 6.35
C ALA A 143 -15.94 -12.65 6.52
N HIS A 144 -14.91 -12.93 5.72
CA HIS A 144 -13.60 -12.30 5.83
C HIS A 144 -13.26 -11.50 4.56
N MET A 145 -12.51 -10.43 4.73
CA MET A 145 -11.81 -9.77 3.63
C MET A 145 -10.46 -10.45 3.43
N SER A 146 -10.19 -10.99 2.23
CA SER A 146 -8.93 -11.63 1.89
C SER A 146 -7.93 -10.57 1.42
N VAL A 147 -6.83 -10.38 2.16
CA VAL A 147 -5.84 -9.34 1.87
C VAL A 147 -4.47 -9.94 1.61
N VAL A 148 -3.92 -9.66 0.45
CA VAL A 148 -2.52 -9.94 0.11
C VAL A 148 -1.70 -8.67 0.40
N PHE A 149 -0.75 -8.76 1.31
CA PHE A 149 0.25 -7.72 1.55
C PHE A 149 1.53 -8.12 0.82
N SER A 150 2.01 -7.27 -0.07
CA SER A 150 3.18 -7.58 -0.88
C SER A 150 4.12 -6.38 -1.02
N THR A 151 5.41 -6.66 -1.22
CA THR A 151 6.31 -5.65 -1.74
C THR A 151 6.12 -5.50 -3.24
N TYR A 152 6.43 -4.31 -3.79
CA TYR A 152 6.42 -4.11 -5.26
C TYR A 152 7.39 -5.05 -5.98
N HIS A 153 8.51 -5.41 -5.35
CA HIS A 153 9.50 -6.33 -5.93
C HIS A 153 8.94 -7.73 -6.15
N SER A 154 7.96 -8.13 -5.33
CA SER A 154 7.33 -9.46 -5.43
C SER A 154 6.05 -9.48 -6.28
N ILE A 155 5.79 -8.41 -7.05
CA ILE A 155 4.55 -8.28 -7.85
C ILE A 155 4.42 -9.37 -8.93
N ASP A 156 5.55 -9.87 -9.45
CA ASP A 156 5.59 -10.96 -10.44
C ASP A 156 4.97 -12.25 -9.90
N THR A 157 5.21 -12.58 -8.63
CA THR A 157 4.57 -13.72 -7.95
C THR A 157 3.04 -13.65 -8.02
N ILE A 158 2.49 -12.45 -7.83
CA ILE A 158 1.04 -12.22 -7.85
C ILE A 158 0.50 -12.32 -9.28
N SER A 159 1.21 -11.73 -10.25
CA SER A 159 0.85 -11.83 -11.66
C SER A 159 0.83 -13.29 -12.13
N THR A 160 1.84 -14.07 -11.81
CA THR A 160 1.92 -15.49 -12.13
C THR A 160 0.79 -16.27 -11.45
N ALA A 161 0.48 -15.97 -10.17
CA ALA A 161 -0.63 -16.60 -9.47
C ALA A 161 -1.97 -16.36 -10.18
N GLN A 162 -2.20 -15.15 -10.71
CA GLN A 162 -3.41 -14.84 -11.47
C GLN A 162 -3.44 -15.52 -12.83
N LYS A 163 -2.34 -15.48 -13.60
CA LYS A 163 -2.28 -15.97 -14.98
C LYS A 163 -2.22 -17.48 -15.10
N GLU A 164 -1.50 -18.15 -14.18
CA GLU A 164 -1.17 -19.56 -14.32
C GLU A 164 -1.84 -20.46 -13.26
N HIS A 165 -2.21 -19.89 -12.10
CA HIS A 165 -2.74 -20.66 -10.98
C HIS A 165 -4.17 -20.29 -10.58
N GLY A 166 -4.85 -19.47 -11.40
CA GLY A 166 -6.28 -19.20 -11.22
C GLY A 166 -6.62 -18.32 -10.01
N LEU A 167 -5.67 -17.52 -9.51
CA LEU A 167 -5.96 -16.50 -8.50
C LEU A 167 -6.90 -15.46 -9.14
N PRO A 168 -8.12 -15.23 -8.59
CA PRO A 168 -9.04 -14.26 -9.15
C PRO A 168 -8.53 -12.83 -9.08
N ALA A 169 -9.11 -11.95 -9.90
CA ALA A 169 -8.86 -10.52 -9.84
C ALA A 169 -9.15 -9.94 -8.45
N PHE A 170 -8.38 -8.93 -8.08
CA PHE A 170 -8.64 -8.17 -6.85
C PHE A 170 -9.79 -7.18 -7.05
N ASP A 171 -10.57 -6.95 -6.01
CA ASP A 171 -11.58 -5.88 -6.01
C ASP A 171 -10.90 -4.52 -5.87
N LEU A 172 -9.83 -4.44 -5.08
CA LEU A 172 -9.05 -3.23 -4.84
C LEU A 172 -7.56 -3.53 -4.77
N ILE A 173 -6.75 -2.71 -5.45
CA ILE A 173 -5.31 -2.59 -5.18
C ILE A 173 -5.07 -1.28 -4.46
N VAL A 174 -4.33 -1.32 -3.36
CA VAL A 174 -3.81 -0.15 -2.65
C VAL A 174 -2.31 -0.07 -2.87
N CYS A 175 -1.85 1.01 -3.47
CA CYS A 175 -0.44 1.31 -3.76
C CYS A 175 0.06 2.31 -2.74
N ASP A 176 0.78 1.87 -1.71
CA ASP A 176 1.38 2.80 -0.75
C ASP A 176 2.71 3.34 -1.27
N GLU A 177 3.05 4.55 -0.83
CA GLU A 177 4.19 5.34 -1.35
C GLU A 177 4.23 5.37 -2.89
N ALA A 178 3.07 5.63 -3.49
CA ALA A 178 2.84 5.54 -4.93
C ALA A 178 3.74 6.46 -5.78
N HIS A 179 4.40 7.46 -5.19
CA HIS A 179 5.42 8.24 -5.87
C HIS A 179 6.60 7.38 -6.36
N ARG A 180 6.80 6.18 -5.79
CA ARG A 180 7.82 5.22 -6.25
C ARG A 180 7.39 4.43 -7.50
N THR A 181 6.11 4.44 -7.83
CA THR A 181 5.60 3.84 -9.08
C THR A 181 5.73 4.76 -10.29
N THR A 182 6.44 5.88 -10.14
CA THR A 182 6.80 6.82 -11.22
C THR A 182 8.18 6.49 -11.76
N GLY A 183 8.46 6.91 -12.99
CA GLY A 183 9.77 6.77 -13.62
C GLY A 183 9.68 6.22 -15.03
N ALA A 184 10.83 6.04 -15.65
CA ALA A 184 10.95 5.50 -17.00
C ALA A 184 10.96 3.96 -16.96
N THR A 185 10.27 3.33 -17.89
CA THR A 185 10.31 1.87 -18.05
C THR A 185 11.50 1.50 -18.94
N PHE A 186 12.67 1.29 -18.33
CA PHE A 186 13.83 0.73 -19.00
C PHE A 186 13.94 -0.75 -18.63
N GLY A 187 13.54 -1.65 -19.53
CA GLY A 187 13.89 -3.08 -19.48
C GLY A 187 13.75 -3.78 -18.10
N ASP A 188 14.72 -4.63 -17.79
CA ASP A 188 14.71 -5.53 -16.62
C ASP A 188 15.22 -4.93 -15.29
N ASP A 189 15.29 -3.62 -15.14
CA ASP A 189 15.76 -2.98 -13.92
C ASP A 189 14.73 -3.09 -12.78
N ASP A 190 15.21 -3.15 -11.53
CA ASP A 190 14.38 -3.23 -10.30
C ASP A 190 13.31 -2.11 -10.20
N GLU A 191 13.56 -0.94 -10.77
CA GLU A 191 12.59 0.15 -10.87
C GLU A 191 11.39 -0.19 -11.77
N SER A 192 11.57 -1.13 -12.72
CA SER A 192 10.49 -1.61 -13.60
C SER A 192 9.38 -2.33 -12.83
N ASN A 193 9.68 -2.97 -11.70
CA ASN A 193 8.69 -3.68 -10.90
C ASN A 193 7.63 -2.76 -10.29
N PHE A 194 7.99 -1.52 -9.97
CA PHE A 194 7.06 -0.56 -9.39
C PHE A 194 6.03 -0.07 -10.41
N VAL A 195 6.40 0.07 -11.68
CA VAL A 195 5.49 0.56 -12.72
C VAL A 195 4.54 -0.52 -13.25
N LYS A 196 4.85 -1.81 -13.05
CA LYS A 196 4.03 -2.95 -13.49
C LYS A 196 2.59 -2.91 -12.93
N VAL A 197 2.39 -2.27 -11.77
CA VAL A 197 1.06 -2.14 -11.16
C VAL A 197 0.07 -1.34 -12.01
N HIS A 198 0.56 -0.50 -12.92
CA HIS A 198 -0.31 0.29 -13.80
C HIS A 198 -0.95 -0.55 -14.89
N ASP A 199 -0.31 -1.64 -15.31
CA ASP A 199 -0.79 -2.52 -16.37
C ASP A 199 -1.89 -3.46 -15.83
N ALA A 200 -3.11 -3.28 -16.35
CA ALA A 200 -4.25 -4.12 -16.00
C ALA A 200 -4.12 -5.56 -16.56
N GLY A 201 -3.33 -5.77 -17.61
CA GLY A 201 -3.01 -7.09 -18.14
C GLY A 201 -1.94 -7.81 -17.30
N PHE A 202 -1.12 -7.06 -16.56
CA PHE A 202 -0.12 -7.61 -15.69
C PHE A 202 -0.72 -8.03 -14.33
N ILE A 203 -1.47 -7.14 -13.66
CA ILE A 203 -2.24 -7.42 -12.43
C ILE A 203 -3.69 -7.02 -12.64
N GLN A 204 -4.60 -7.99 -12.52
CA GLN A 204 -6.02 -7.78 -12.69
C GLN A 204 -6.67 -7.26 -11.40
N ALA A 205 -7.36 -6.13 -11.49
CA ALA A 205 -8.14 -5.57 -10.40
C ALA A 205 -9.24 -4.62 -10.90
N THR A 206 -10.30 -4.49 -10.11
CA THR A 206 -11.42 -3.60 -10.41
C THR A 206 -11.05 -2.13 -10.16
N LYS A 207 -10.39 -1.84 -9.03
CA LYS A 207 -9.99 -0.48 -8.65
C LYS A 207 -8.53 -0.42 -8.21
N ARG A 208 -7.90 0.76 -8.39
CA ARG A 208 -6.55 1.07 -7.89
C ARG A 208 -6.55 2.39 -7.13
N LEU A 209 -6.06 2.36 -5.89
CA LEU A 209 -5.86 3.52 -5.04
C LEU A 209 -4.36 3.80 -4.90
N TYR A 210 -3.91 4.93 -5.40
CA TYR A 210 -2.53 5.37 -5.29
C TYR A 210 -2.36 6.34 -4.13
N MET A 211 -1.67 5.93 -3.07
CA MET A 211 -1.47 6.73 -1.87
C MET A 211 -0.06 7.28 -1.79
N THR A 212 0.08 8.53 -1.48
CA THR A 212 1.37 9.16 -1.19
C THR A 212 1.22 10.43 -0.36
N ALA A 213 2.29 10.84 0.31
CA ALA A 213 2.39 12.17 0.91
C ALA A 213 2.93 13.21 -0.08
N THR A 214 3.75 12.76 -1.04
CA THR A 214 4.53 13.59 -1.95
C THR A 214 4.36 13.10 -3.38
N PRO A 215 3.35 13.60 -4.12
CA PRO A 215 3.18 13.22 -5.51
C PRO A 215 4.41 13.63 -6.33
N ARG A 216 4.89 12.72 -7.19
CA ARG A 216 6.03 12.97 -8.07
C ARG A 216 5.54 13.23 -9.48
N ILE A 217 5.80 14.44 -9.95
CA ILE A 217 5.42 14.94 -11.29
C ILE A 217 6.71 15.30 -12.03
N TYR A 218 6.84 14.79 -13.25
CA TYR A 218 7.97 15.13 -14.12
C TYR A 218 7.64 16.35 -14.98
N GLY A 219 8.59 17.29 -15.07
CA GLY A 219 8.44 18.48 -15.91
C GLY A 219 8.47 18.17 -17.40
N ASP A 220 8.00 19.11 -18.23
CA ASP A 220 7.85 18.94 -19.67
C ASP A 220 9.13 18.53 -20.38
N ASN A 221 10.30 19.03 -19.96
CA ASN A 221 11.60 18.66 -20.52
C ASN A 221 11.92 17.17 -20.32
N ALA A 222 11.57 16.60 -19.15
CA ALA A 222 11.79 15.19 -18.89
C ALA A 222 10.82 14.32 -19.70
N LYS A 223 9.58 14.76 -19.85
CA LYS A 223 8.55 14.09 -20.67
C LYS A 223 8.94 14.11 -22.16
N ALA A 224 9.34 15.26 -22.68
CA ALA A 224 9.80 15.40 -24.07
C ALA A 224 11.05 14.55 -24.37
N LYS A 225 11.99 14.46 -23.41
CA LYS A 225 13.16 13.59 -23.55
C LYS A 225 12.76 12.11 -23.57
N ALA A 226 11.89 11.68 -22.69
CA ALA A 226 11.40 10.30 -22.66
C ALA A 226 10.67 9.94 -23.97
N GLU A 227 9.87 10.84 -24.51
CA GLU A 227 9.19 10.67 -25.80
C GLU A 227 10.20 10.58 -26.96
N SER A 228 11.25 11.44 -26.98
CA SER A 228 12.30 11.38 -28.00
C SER A 228 13.11 10.07 -27.96
N ASP A 229 13.32 9.53 -26.77
CA ASP A 229 14.05 8.29 -26.54
C ASP A 229 13.14 7.03 -26.68
N ASN A 230 11.87 7.24 -27.03
CA ASN A 230 10.83 6.21 -27.13
C ASN A 230 10.66 5.36 -25.85
N VAL A 231 10.73 6.04 -24.70
CA VAL A 231 10.63 5.46 -23.36
C VAL A 231 9.33 5.89 -22.71
N ALA A 232 8.54 4.94 -22.20
CA ALA A 232 7.35 5.26 -21.43
C ALA A 232 7.75 5.86 -20.06
N LEU A 233 7.26 7.07 -19.76
CA LEU A 233 7.50 7.76 -18.50
C LEU A 233 6.21 7.83 -17.68
N CYS A 234 6.20 7.13 -16.54
CA CYS A 234 5.08 7.21 -15.59
C CYS A 234 5.22 8.44 -14.70
N SER A 235 4.27 9.37 -14.80
CA SER A 235 4.22 10.58 -13.98
C SER A 235 2.86 10.71 -13.30
N MET A 236 2.81 11.14 -12.04
CA MET A 236 1.57 11.12 -11.25
C MET A 236 0.51 12.11 -11.72
N ASP A 237 0.83 13.00 -12.65
CA ASP A 237 -0.13 13.86 -13.32
C ASP A 237 -0.80 13.20 -14.54
N ASP A 238 -0.38 11.99 -14.94
CA ASP A 238 -1.03 11.23 -16.00
C ASP A 238 -2.36 10.61 -15.47
N PRO A 239 -3.52 11.10 -15.98
CA PRO A 239 -4.82 10.61 -15.52
C PRO A 239 -5.12 9.19 -15.99
N LEU A 240 -4.49 8.68 -17.04
CA LEU A 240 -4.68 7.31 -17.52
C LEU A 240 -4.00 6.29 -16.62
N LEU A 241 -2.85 6.65 -16.05
CA LEU A 241 -2.09 5.78 -15.16
C LEU A 241 -2.58 5.86 -13.72
N TYR A 242 -2.82 7.07 -13.20
CA TYR A 242 -3.09 7.29 -11.77
C TYR A 242 -4.53 7.69 -11.46
N GLY A 243 -5.30 8.09 -12.47
CA GLY A 243 -6.64 8.66 -12.25
C GLY A 243 -6.60 10.06 -11.62
N PRO A 244 -7.77 10.61 -11.25
CA PRO A 244 -7.87 11.94 -10.63
C PRO A 244 -7.38 11.92 -9.16
N GLU A 245 -7.18 13.12 -8.63
CA GLU A 245 -7.02 13.33 -7.20
C GLU A 245 -8.38 13.18 -6.50
N LEU A 246 -8.55 12.12 -5.74
CA LEU A 246 -9.80 11.86 -5.00
C LEU A 246 -9.86 12.69 -3.72
N TYR A 247 -8.72 12.80 -3.03
CA TYR A 247 -8.60 13.61 -1.83
C TYR A 247 -7.17 14.08 -1.64
N VAL A 248 -7.03 15.32 -1.17
CA VAL A 248 -5.73 15.96 -0.91
C VAL A 248 -5.76 16.61 0.47
N ILE A 249 -4.79 16.26 1.32
CA ILE A 249 -4.43 17.00 2.52
C ILE A 249 -2.91 17.13 2.56
N ASN A 250 -2.41 18.29 2.20
CA ASN A 250 -0.99 18.59 2.22
C ASN A 250 -0.50 18.95 3.63
N PHE A 251 0.81 19.13 3.80
CA PHE A 251 1.42 19.43 5.09
C PHE A 251 0.86 20.73 5.70
N SER A 252 0.77 21.80 4.90
CA SER A 252 0.30 23.11 5.37
C SER A 252 -1.14 23.06 5.86
N GLU A 253 -2.01 22.34 5.15
CA GLU A 253 -3.39 22.13 5.58
C GLU A 253 -3.47 21.28 6.86
N ALA A 254 -2.65 20.24 6.98
CA ALA A 254 -2.59 19.40 8.17
C ALA A 254 -2.11 20.18 9.41
N VAL A 255 -1.17 21.11 9.25
CA VAL A 255 -0.75 22.03 10.31
C VAL A 255 -1.88 23.01 10.64
N ARG A 256 -2.51 23.62 9.64
CA ARG A 256 -3.60 24.58 9.82
C ARG A 256 -4.78 24.02 10.64
N ILE A 257 -5.11 22.74 10.47
CA ILE A 257 -6.19 22.07 11.21
C ILE A 257 -5.70 21.38 12.49
N GLY A 258 -4.46 21.60 12.89
CA GLY A 258 -3.89 21.09 14.13
C GLY A 258 -3.60 19.59 14.18
N LEU A 259 -3.46 18.92 13.04
CA LEU A 259 -3.08 17.52 12.95
C LEU A 259 -1.57 17.32 13.08
N LEU A 260 -0.80 18.25 12.57
CA LEU A 260 0.66 18.25 12.58
C LEU A 260 1.18 19.55 13.23
N CYS A 261 2.34 19.44 13.85
CA CYS A 261 3.05 20.63 14.34
C CYS A 261 3.73 21.34 13.18
N ASP A 262 3.78 22.66 13.29
CA ASP A 262 4.59 23.48 12.38
C ASP A 262 6.09 23.21 12.58
N TYR A 263 6.90 23.45 11.56
CA TYR A 263 8.34 23.26 11.62
C TYR A 263 9.08 24.49 11.06
N LYS A 264 10.31 24.69 11.56
CA LYS A 264 11.23 25.70 11.04
C LYS A 264 12.41 24.98 10.41
N VAL A 265 12.74 25.37 9.19
CA VAL A 265 13.96 24.93 8.51
C VAL A 265 15.06 25.93 8.83
N VAL A 266 16.15 25.46 9.46
CA VAL A 266 17.38 26.23 9.66
C VAL A 266 18.41 25.74 8.64
N VAL A 267 18.77 26.60 7.70
CA VAL A 267 19.83 26.31 6.73
C VAL A 267 21.13 26.86 7.30
N LEU A 268 22.09 25.97 7.57
CA LEU A 268 23.46 26.33 7.95
C LEU A 268 24.32 26.27 6.70
N ALA A 269 24.81 27.42 6.23
CA ALA A 269 25.85 27.46 5.22
C ALA A 269 27.20 27.28 5.89
N ILE A 270 27.96 26.27 5.48
CA ILE A 270 29.36 26.08 5.88
C ILE A 270 30.20 26.60 4.71
N GLU A 271 30.93 27.68 4.92
CA GLU A 271 31.96 28.12 3.98
C GLU A 271 33.23 27.31 4.27
N GLU A 272 33.80 26.67 3.21
CA GLU A 272 35.10 25.98 3.25
C GLU A 272 36.25 27.01 3.12
#